data_63758cdea4cb756cd4fd1899947db3b9
#
_entry.id   63758cdea4cb756cd4fd1899947db3b9
#
_cell.length_a   1.000
_cell.length_b   1.000
_cell.length_c   1.000
_cell.angle_alpha   90.00
_cell.angle_beta   90.00
_cell.angle_gamma   90.00
#
_symmetry.space_group_name_H-M   'P 1'
#
loop_
_entity.id
_entity.type
_entity.pdbx_description
1 polymer ?
#
loop_
_entity_poly.entity_id
_entity_poly.type
_entity_poly.pdbx_seq_one_letter_code
_entity_poly.pdbx_strand_id
1 'polypeptide(L)'
;RLLDPPLHEFVPHQLATQKELAEEMGMSIDEVKLACDALEEFNPMLGHRGCRLGCTYPEITEMQARAIIEAALNVKAKGIDVHPEIMVPLVGVVEELRMQAEVIHRTAAQVFEERGDTVAYKVGTMIEVPRAAVTADQIAEVADFFSFGTNDLTQMTFGYSRDDAGKFLKIYKEKGILKTDPFEVLDQKGVGQLVR
;
A
#
# COMPACT_ATOMS: atom_id res chain seq x y z
N ARG A 1 -2.80 2.36 -7.06
CA ARG A 1 -2.16 1.65 -5.93
C ARG A 1 -3.22 0.95 -5.09
N LEU A 2 -2.97 -0.30 -4.69
CA LEU A 2 -3.79 -0.96 -3.70
C LEU A 2 -3.72 -0.24 -2.35
N LEU A 3 -4.73 -0.45 -1.50
CA LEU A 3 -4.81 0.18 -0.18
C LEU A 3 -3.57 -0.16 0.66
N ASP A 4 -3.01 0.86 1.27
CA ASP A 4 -1.75 0.80 1.99
C ASP A 4 -1.90 0.88 3.52
N PRO A 5 -2.87 1.66 4.07
CA PRO A 5 -3.01 1.80 5.52
C PRO A 5 -3.36 0.48 6.22
N PRO A 6 -2.98 0.33 7.50
CA PRO A 6 -3.39 -0.82 8.33
C PRO A 6 -4.90 -0.81 8.63
N LEU A 7 -5.43 -1.97 9.04
CA LEU A 7 -6.88 -2.14 9.23
C LEU A 7 -7.49 -1.18 10.26
N HIS A 8 -6.76 -0.78 11.28
CA HIS A 8 -7.29 0.15 12.31
C HIS A 8 -7.70 1.51 11.72
N GLU A 9 -7.15 1.91 10.58
CA GLU A 9 -7.54 3.15 9.90
C GLU A 9 -8.94 3.08 9.26
N PHE A 10 -9.44 1.87 9.04
CA PHE A 10 -10.73 1.63 8.39
C PHE A 10 -11.86 1.28 9.38
N VAL A 11 -11.54 1.08 10.66
CA VAL A 11 -12.54 0.76 11.69
C VAL A 11 -12.97 2.00 12.47
N PRO A 12 -14.19 2.01 13.02
CA PRO A 12 -14.68 3.16 13.76
C PRO A 12 -13.96 3.32 15.10
N HIS A 13 -13.44 4.54 15.36
CA HIS A 13 -12.79 4.91 16.63
C HIS A 13 -13.77 5.53 17.63
N GLN A 14 -14.92 6.05 17.17
CA GLN A 14 -15.92 6.68 18.03
C GLN A 14 -16.97 5.68 18.49
N LEU A 15 -17.33 5.74 19.78
CA LEU A 15 -18.33 4.83 20.37
C LEU A 15 -19.68 4.86 19.63
N ALA A 16 -20.08 6.02 19.12
CA ALA A 16 -21.33 6.16 18.37
C ALA A 16 -21.32 5.29 17.10
N THR A 17 -20.25 5.42 16.30
CA THR A 17 -20.08 4.68 15.05
C THR A 17 -19.83 3.17 15.29
N GLN A 18 -19.18 2.83 16.42
CA GLN A 18 -19.03 1.42 16.82
C GLN A 18 -20.40 0.78 17.17
N LYS A 19 -21.32 1.55 17.77
CA LYS A 19 -22.69 1.07 18.04
C LYS A 19 -23.47 0.85 16.75
N GLU A 20 -23.41 1.79 15.83
CA GLU A 20 -24.04 1.65 14.50
C GLU A 20 -23.53 0.40 13.78
N LEU A 21 -22.23 0.20 13.76
CA LEU A 21 -21.62 -1.00 13.17
C LEU A 21 -22.06 -2.28 13.87
N ALA A 22 -22.14 -2.28 15.20
CA ALA A 22 -22.60 -3.42 15.98
C ALA A 22 -24.05 -3.80 15.63
N GLU A 23 -24.93 -2.80 15.50
CA GLU A 23 -26.33 -3.00 15.10
C GLU A 23 -26.41 -3.56 13.67
N GLU A 24 -25.65 -3.02 12.72
CA GLU A 24 -25.64 -3.49 11.33
C GLU A 24 -25.10 -4.93 11.20
N MET A 25 -24.09 -5.29 11.99
CA MET A 25 -23.48 -6.63 11.98
C MET A 25 -24.22 -7.65 12.85
N GLY A 26 -25.18 -7.22 13.67
CA GLY A 26 -25.86 -8.09 14.64
C GLY A 26 -24.93 -8.59 15.75
N MET A 27 -23.92 -7.81 16.10
CA MET A 27 -22.92 -8.09 17.14
C MET A 27 -23.18 -7.23 18.38
N SER A 28 -22.62 -7.64 19.52
CA SER A 28 -22.61 -6.76 20.69
C SER A 28 -21.57 -5.63 20.53
N ILE A 29 -21.80 -4.51 21.19
CA ILE A 29 -20.86 -3.39 21.19
C ILE A 29 -19.49 -3.78 21.78
N ASP A 30 -19.47 -4.67 22.76
CA ASP A 30 -18.25 -5.13 23.41
C ASP A 30 -17.40 -5.99 22.44
N GLU A 31 -18.05 -6.83 21.61
CA GLU A 31 -17.36 -7.62 20.58
C GLU A 31 -16.76 -6.70 19.50
N VAL A 32 -17.52 -5.72 19.02
CA VAL A 32 -17.00 -4.75 18.02
C VAL A 32 -15.85 -3.95 18.61
N LYS A 33 -15.97 -3.47 19.84
CA LYS A 33 -14.90 -2.74 20.52
C LYS A 33 -13.64 -3.58 20.67
N LEU A 34 -13.78 -4.80 21.14
CA LEU A 34 -12.65 -5.74 21.31
C LEU A 34 -11.95 -6.00 19.96
N ALA A 35 -12.72 -6.18 18.88
CA ALA A 35 -12.18 -6.38 17.54
C ALA A 35 -11.44 -5.13 17.05
N CYS A 36 -11.97 -3.92 17.25
CA CYS A 36 -11.28 -2.67 16.89
C CYS A 36 -9.99 -2.48 17.70
N ASP A 37 -10.02 -2.69 19.01
CA ASP A 37 -8.88 -2.54 19.90
C ASP A 37 -7.76 -3.56 19.55
N ALA A 38 -8.12 -4.76 19.10
CA ALA A 38 -7.17 -5.80 18.66
C ALA A 38 -6.43 -5.45 17.35
N LEU A 39 -6.96 -4.51 16.55
CA LEU A 39 -6.34 -4.03 15.32
C LEU A 39 -5.38 -2.85 15.56
N GLU A 40 -5.35 -2.28 16.77
CA GLU A 40 -4.48 -1.15 17.08
C GLU A 40 -3.01 -1.55 17.04
N GLU A 41 -2.20 -0.77 16.34
CA GLU A 41 -0.77 -1.02 16.17
C GLU A 41 0.09 0.03 16.88
N PHE A 42 1.16 -0.42 17.56
CA PHE A 42 2.12 0.47 18.20
C PHE A 42 2.90 1.33 17.21
N ASN A 43 3.20 0.77 16.04
CA ASN A 43 3.85 1.48 14.95
C ASN A 43 3.14 1.17 13.62
N PRO A 44 2.09 1.92 13.28
CA PRO A 44 1.29 1.70 12.08
C PRO A 44 2.11 1.74 10.79
N MET A 45 3.18 2.53 10.76
CA MET A 45 4.02 2.70 9.58
C MET A 45 4.82 1.44 9.23
N LEU A 46 5.30 0.69 10.24
CA LEU A 46 6.08 -0.54 10.08
C LEU A 46 5.25 -1.80 10.39
N GLY A 47 3.95 -1.66 10.59
CA GLY A 47 3.04 -2.69 11.03
C GLY A 47 2.42 -3.52 9.90
N HIS A 48 1.22 -4.04 10.20
CA HIS A 48 0.46 -4.94 9.33
C HIS A 48 -0.37 -4.14 8.31
N ARG A 49 0.25 -3.73 7.22
CA ARG A 49 -0.32 -2.88 6.18
C ARG A 49 0.16 -3.27 4.78
N GLY A 50 -0.41 -2.67 3.75
CA GLY A 50 0.02 -2.84 2.36
C GLY A 50 0.02 -4.31 1.91
N CYS A 51 1.07 -4.75 1.24
CA CYS A 51 1.19 -6.14 0.78
C CYS A 51 1.21 -7.15 1.93
N ARG A 52 1.70 -6.79 3.13
CA ARG A 52 1.69 -7.65 4.31
C ARG A 52 0.27 -8.03 4.69
N LEU A 53 -0.64 -7.06 4.66
CA LEU A 53 -2.07 -7.28 4.89
C LEU A 53 -2.69 -8.16 3.78
N GLY A 54 -2.36 -7.87 2.51
CA GLY A 54 -2.85 -8.67 1.38
C GLY A 54 -2.31 -10.10 1.37
N CYS A 55 -1.12 -10.37 1.93
CA CYS A 55 -0.58 -11.73 2.08
C CYS A 55 -1.29 -12.54 3.16
N THR A 56 -1.72 -11.88 4.25
CA THR A 56 -2.43 -12.54 5.36
C THR A 56 -3.93 -12.63 5.14
N TYR A 57 -4.50 -11.67 4.42
CA TYR A 57 -5.92 -11.59 4.06
C TYR A 57 -6.08 -11.36 2.55
N PRO A 58 -5.82 -12.39 1.71
CA PRO A 58 -5.81 -12.26 0.25
C PRO A 58 -7.15 -11.80 -0.34
N GLU A 59 -8.26 -12.00 0.37
CA GLU A 59 -9.60 -11.53 0.01
C GLU A 59 -9.68 -10.00 -0.09
N ILE A 60 -8.85 -9.26 0.65
CA ILE A 60 -8.75 -7.80 0.54
C ILE A 60 -8.14 -7.39 -0.80
N THR A 61 -7.13 -8.10 -1.27
CA THR A 61 -6.53 -7.90 -2.58
C THR A 61 -7.49 -8.32 -3.69
N GLU A 62 -8.18 -9.44 -3.52
CA GLU A 62 -9.19 -9.94 -4.46
C GLU A 62 -10.31 -8.90 -4.68
N MET A 63 -10.88 -8.37 -3.60
CA MET A 63 -11.92 -7.33 -3.67
C MET A 63 -11.44 -6.10 -4.46
N GLN A 64 -10.24 -5.61 -4.17
CA GLN A 64 -9.68 -4.44 -4.85
C GLN A 64 -9.38 -4.71 -6.32
N ALA A 65 -8.77 -5.86 -6.64
CA ALA A 65 -8.48 -6.26 -8.01
C ALA A 65 -9.78 -6.38 -8.84
N ARG A 66 -10.81 -7.01 -8.28
CA ARG A 66 -12.14 -7.11 -8.89
C ARG A 66 -12.70 -5.74 -9.20
N ALA A 67 -12.71 -4.83 -8.23
CA ALA A 67 -13.24 -3.47 -8.40
C ALA A 67 -12.51 -2.70 -9.52
N ILE A 68 -11.19 -2.83 -9.60
CA ILE A 68 -10.38 -2.16 -10.62
C ILE A 68 -10.68 -2.73 -12.02
N ILE A 69 -10.71 -4.04 -12.17
CA ILE A 69 -10.92 -4.70 -13.45
C ILE A 69 -12.36 -4.47 -13.94
N GLU A 70 -13.36 -4.57 -13.06
CA GLU A 70 -14.76 -4.25 -13.41
C GLU A 70 -14.94 -2.79 -13.83
N ALA A 71 -14.31 -1.86 -13.13
CA ALA A 71 -14.33 -0.45 -13.49
C ALA A 71 -13.68 -0.21 -14.87
N ALA A 72 -12.56 -0.87 -15.16
CA ALA A 72 -11.89 -0.79 -16.44
C ALA A 72 -12.78 -1.31 -17.59
N LEU A 73 -13.41 -2.46 -17.40
CA LEU A 73 -14.36 -3.00 -18.38
C LEU A 73 -15.57 -2.09 -18.59
N ASN A 74 -16.10 -1.48 -17.53
CA ASN A 74 -17.21 -0.53 -17.61
C ASN A 74 -16.84 0.74 -18.40
N VAL A 75 -15.58 1.20 -18.28
CA VAL A 75 -15.06 2.33 -19.04
C VAL A 75 -14.81 1.95 -20.50
N LYS A 76 -14.22 0.78 -20.74
CA LYS A 76 -14.03 0.22 -22.09
C LYS A 76 -15.34 0.08 -22.84
N ALA A 77 -16.40 -0.39 -22.18
CA ALA A 77 -17.75 -0.52 -22.78
C ALA A 77 -18.35 0.82 -23.26
N LYS A 78 -17.83 1.95 -22.77
CA LYS A 78 -18.19 3.31 -23.24
C LYS A 78 -17.33 3.79 -24.41
N GLY A 79 -16.48 2.91 -24.97
CA GLY A 79 -15.59 3.23 -26.10
C GLY A 79 -14.32 4.01 -25.69
N ILE A 80 -13.99 4.05 -24.41
CA ILE A 80 -12.78 4.71 -23.91
C ILE A 80 -11.65 3.68 -23.88
N ASP A 81 -10.51 4.01 -24.43
CA ASP A 81 -9.29 3.21 -24.33
C ASP A 81 -8.74 3.28 -22.90
N VAL A 82 -8.56 2.13 -22.25
CA VAL A 82 -8.22 2.04 -20.82
C VAL A 82 -7.06 1.07 -20.60
N HIS A 83 -6.07 1.51 -19.82
CA HIS A 83 -4.84 0.76 -19.53
C HIS A 83 -4.60 0.72 -18.01
N PRO A 84 -5.24 -0.18 -17.25
CA PRO A 84 -5.04 -0.27 -15.82
C PRO A 84 -3.62 -0.70 -15.46
N GLU A 85 -3.04 -0.02 -14.48
CA GLU A 85 -1.77 -0.39 -13.85
C GLU A 85 -2.01 -0.58 -12.36
N ILE A 86 -1.93 -1.83 -11.88
CA ILE A 86 -2.20 -2.19 -10.48
C ILE A 86 -0.88 -2.25 -9.73
N MET A 87 -0.72 -1.38 -8.74
CA MET A 87 0.51 -1.25 -7.97
C MET A 87 0.33 -1.79 -6.56
N VAL A 88 1.18 -2.74 -6.18
CA VAL A 88 1.25 -3.34 -4.84
C VAL A 88 2.20 -2.53 -3.97
N PRO A 89 1.76 -1.96 -2.83
CA PRO A 89 2.61 -1.15 -1.96
C PRO A 89 3.42 -2.01 -0.97
N LEU A 90 4.48 -1.45 -0.42
CA LEU A 90 5.28 -1.98 0.72
C LEU A 90 5.95 -3.34 0.49
N VAL A 91 6.16 -3.74 -0.73
CA VAL A 91 6.90 -4.97 -1.05
C VAL A 91 8.34 -4.86 -0.55
N GLY A 92 8.77 -5.86 0.21
CA GLY A 92 10.13 -6.00 0.72
C GLY A 92 10.88 -7.22 0.16
N VAL A 93 10.13 -8.26 -0.25
CA VAL A 93 10.66 -9.49 -0.87
C VAL A 93 9.84 -9.86 -2.10
N VAL A 94 10.47 -10.54 -3.06
CA VAL A 94 9.82 -10.89 -4.35
C VAL A 94 8.61 -11.80 -4.14
N GLU A 95 8.62 -12.67 -3.15
CA GLU A 95 7.53 -13.59 -2.84
C GLU A 95 6.24 -12.86 -2.43
N GLU A 96 6.33 -11.73 -1.73
CA GLU A 96 5.17 -10.90 -1.42
C GLU A 96 4.50 -10.41 -2.70
N LEU A 97 5.29 -9.90 -3.65
CA LEU A 97 4.75 -9.45 -4.94
C LEU A 97 4.18 -10.61 -5.74
N ARG A 98 4.86 -11.77 -5.75
CA ARG A 98 4.40 -12.98 -6.45
C ARG A 98 3.04 -13.43 -5.95
N MET A 99 2.86 -13.55 -4.64
CA MET A 99 1.58 -13.91 -4.02
C MET A 99 0.47 -12.91 -4.37
N GLN A 100 0.77 -11.61 -4.32
CA GLN A 100 -0.21 -10.58 -4.65
C GLN A 100 -0.56 -10.60 -6.16
N ALA A 101 0.42 -10.76 -7.03
CA ALA A 101 0.21 -10.87 -8.47
C ALA A 101 -0.64 -12.09 -8.83
N GLU A 102 -0.43 -13.23 -8.19
CA GLU A 102 -1.25 -14.44 -8.38
C GLU A 102 -2.72 -14.19 -8.02
N VAL A 103 -3.00 -13.51 -6.90
CA VAL A 103 -4.37 -13.14 -6.52
C VAL A 103 -4.99 -12.20 -7.54
N ILE A 104 -4.25 -11.16 -7.96
CA ILE A 104 -4.71 -10.18 -8.94
C ILE A 104 -5.03 -10.86 -10.28
N HIS A 105 -4.12 -11.69 -10.80
CA HIS A 105 -4.31 -12.37 -12.08
C HIS A 105 -5.48 -13.37 -12.06
N ARG A 106 -5.60 -14.15 -10.99
CA ARG A 106 -6.73 -15.06 -10.79
C ARG A 106 -8.05 -14.31 -10.77
N THR A 107 -8.13 -13.22 -10.00
CA THR A 107 -9.34 -12.40 -9.90
C THR A 107 -9.69 -11.75 -11.25
N ALA A 108 -8.69 -11.22 -11.96
CA ALA A 108 -8.91 -10.64 -13.28
C ALA A 108 -9.47 -11.69 -14.27
N ALA A 109 -8.91 -12.90 -14.28
CA ALA A 109 -9.39 -13.99 -15.12
C ALA A 109 -10.85 -14.36 -14.82
N GLN A 110 -11.23 -14.43 -13.54
CA GLN A 110 -12.63 -14.67 -13.14
C GLN A 110 -13.57 -13.56 -13.65
N VAL A 111 -13.20 -12.29 -13.47
CA VAL A 111 -14.01 -11.17 -13.96
C VAL A 111 -14.13 -11.19 -15.49
N PHE A 112 -13.07 -11.53 -16.22
CA PHE A 112 -13.09 -11.63 -17.68
C PHE A 112 -14.04 -12.74 -18.15
N GLU A 113 -14.03 -13.89 -17.48
CA GLU A 113 -14.96 -14.98 -17.75
C GLU A 113 -16.42 -14.56 -17.48
N GLU A 114 -16.69 -13.97 -16.33
CA GLU A 114 -18.03 -13.49 -15.93
C GLU A 114 -18.60 -12.42 -16.89
N ARG A 115 -17.72 -11.54 -17.40
CA ARG A 115 -18.13 -10.40 -18.24
C ARG A 115 -18.06 -10.69 -19.74
N GLY A 116 -17.42 -11.77 -20.14
CA GLY A 116 -17.22 -12.13 -21.55
C GLY A 116 -16.36 -11.12 -22.34
N ASP A 117 -15.56 -10.30 -21.66
CA ASP A 117 -14.67 -9.29 -22.24
C ASP A 117 -13.39 -9.18 -21.42
N THR A 118 -12.32 -8.64 -22.03
CA THR A 118 -10.99 -8.53 -21.41
C THR A 118 -10.43 -7.13 -21.55
N VAL A 119 -9.50 -6.76 -20.68
CA VAL A 119 -8.68 -5.56 -20.79
C VAL A 119 -7.22 -5.90 -20.49
N ALA A 120 -6.29 -5.32 -21.24
CA ALA A 120 -4.88 -5.43 -20.93
C ALA A 120 -4.59 -4.60 -19.67
N TYR A 121 -3.81 -5.16 -18.74
CA TYR A 121 -3.42 -4.50 -17.51
C TYR A 121 -1.99 -4.91 -17.12
N LYS A 122 -1.38 -4.13 -16.24
CA LYS A 122 -0.07 -4.42 -15.68
C LYS A 122 -0.14 -4.54 -14.16
N VAL A 123 0.75 -5.36 -13.60
CA VAL A 123 0.95 -5.48 -12.16
C VAL A 123 2.38 -5.09 -11.83
N GLY A 124 2.54 -4.12 -10.95
CA GLY A 124 3.84 -3.64 -10.51
C GLY A 124 3.87 -3.33 -9.03
N THR A 125 4.94 -2.71 -8.58
CA THR A 125 5.12 -2.38 -7.17
C THR A 125 5.70 -0.99 -6.97
N MET A 126 5.56 -0.50 -5.74
CA MET A 126 6.26 0.69 -5.26
C MET A 126 7.55 0.27 -4.56
N ILE A 127 8.66 0.79 -5.02
CA ILE A 127 9.95 0.66 -4.33
C ILE A 127 10.01 1.75 -3.26
N GLU A 128 9.75 1.37 -2.03
CA GLU A 128 9.69 2.28 -0.89
C GLU A 128 10.28 1.68 0.39
N VAL A 129 10.56 0.38 0.38
CA VAL A 129 11.33 -0.31 1.42
C VAL A 129 12.78 -0.41 0.98
N PRO A 130 13.78 0.02 1.77
CA PRO A 130 15.19 -0.04 1.39
C PRO A 130 15.65 -1.43 0.93
N ARG A 131 15.14 -2.50 1.55
CA ARG A 131 15.43 -3.87 1.13
C ARG A 131 14.96 -4.13 -0.31
N ALA A 132 13.77 -3.64 -0.67
CA ALA A 132 13.26 -3.78 -2.04
C ALA A 132 14.15 -3.07 -3.07
N ALA A 133 14.66 -1.89 -2.72
CA ALA A 133 15.59 -1.16 -3.58
C ALA A 133 16.90 -1.95 -3.81
N VAL A 134 17.44 -2.55 -2.75
CA VAL A 134 18.69 -3.34 -2.83
C VAL A 134 18.53 -4.66 -3.59
N THR A 135 17.31 -5.22 -3.63
CA THR A 135 16.97 -6.48 -4.33
C THR A 135 15.99 -6.25 -5.49
N ALA A 136 16.04 -5.08 -6.11
CA ALA A 136 15.09 -4.70 -7.16
C ALA A 136 15.18 -5.58 -8.40
N ASP A 137 16.35 -6.14 -8.68
CA ASP A 137 16.59 -7.13 -9.73
C ASP A 137 15.70 -8.38 -9.57
N GLN A 138 15.57 -8.90 -8.33
CA GLN A 138 14.70 -10.04 -8.04
C GLN A 138 13.22 -9.68 -8.17
N ILE A 139 12.85 -8.48 -7.70
CA ILE A 139 11.46 -8.00 -7.78
C ILE A 139 11.05 -7.75 -9.23
N ALA A 140 11.99 -7.31 -10.08
CA ALA A 140 11.77 -7.08 -11.51
C ALA A 140 11.45 -8.36 -12.31
N GLU A 141 11.76 -9.54 -11.77
CA GLU A 141 11.33 -10.81 -12.39
C GLU A 141 9.80 -10.99 -12.40
N VAL A 142 9.08 -10.29 -11.51
CA VAL A 142 7.63 -10.41 -11.34
C VAL A 142 6.91 -9.11 -11.72
N ALA A 143 7.53 -7.95 -11.48
CA ALA A 143 6.90 -6.65 -11.70
C ALA A 143 6.95 -6.21 -13.16
N ASP A 144 5.82 -5.77 -13.71
CA ASP A 144 5.76 -5.11 -15.02
C ASP A 144 6.29 -3.67 -14.98
N PHE A 145 6.29 -3.03 -13.82
CA PHE A 145 6.77 -1.67 -13.61
C PHE A 145 7.12 -1.39 -12.15
N PHE A 146 7.96 -0.38 -11.94
CA PHE A 146 8.24 0.20 -10.63
C PHE A 146 7.74 1.63 -10.53
N SER A 147 7.28 2.01 -9.33
CA SER A 147 7.13 3.38 -8.87
C SER A 147 7.99 3.57 -7.62
N PHE A 148 8.29 4.79 -7.23
CA PHE A 148 9.13 5.07 -6.06
C PHE A 148 8.34 5.82 -5.00
N GLY A 149 8.19 5.21 -3.80
CA GLY A 149 7.62 5.83 -2.62
C GLY A 149 8.69 6.58 -1.82
N THR A 150 9.10 7.74 -2.32
CA THR A 150 10.22 8.50 -1.73
C THR A 150 9.98 8.93 -0.29
N ASN A 151 8.74 9.04 0.13
CA ASN A 151 8.38 9.36 1.52
C ASN A 151 8.77 8.23 2.47
N ASP A 152 8.28 7.02 2.24
CA ASP A 152 8.58 5.85 3.08
C ASP A 152 10.06 5.45 2.93
N LEU A 153 10.60 5.54 1.71
CA LEU A 153 12.02 5.28 1.47
C LEU A 153 12.92 6.25 2.26
N THR A 154 12.57 7.52 2.32
CA THR A 154 13.27 8.54 3.13
C THR A 154 13.16 8.23 4.62
N GLN A 155 11.95 7.95 5.10
CA GLN A 155 11.73 7.61 6.51
C GLN A 155 12.59 6.43 6.96
N MET A 156 12.59 5.34 6.19
CA MET A 156 13.31 4.12 6.55
C MET A 156 14.82 4.27 6.37
N THR A 157 15.27 5.05 5.40
CA THR A 157 16.71 5.27 5.15
C THR A 157 17.35 6.17 6.20
N PHE A 158 16.65 7.23 6.62
CA PHE A 158 17.11 8.10 7.70
C PHE A 158 16.78 7.57 9.10
N GLY A 159 15.78 6.68 9.22
CA GLY A 159 15.22 6.28 10.50
C GLY A 159 14.44 7.41 11.17
N TYR A 160 13.84 8.32 10.38
CA TYR A 160 13.04 9.44 10.86
C TYR A 160 11.55 9.16 10.63
N SER A 161 10.72 9.41 11.64
CA SER A 161 9.28 9.54 11.44
C SER A 161 8.99 10.90 10.81
N ARG A 162 8.30 10.93 9.66
CA ARG A 162 7.87 12.18 9.01
C ARG A 162 7.04 13.05 9.95
N ASP A 163 6.17 12.41 10.73
CA ASP A 163 5.24 13.11 11.64
C ASP A 163 5.96 13.69 12.87
N ASP A 164 7.05 13.04 13.31
CA ASP A 164 7.82 13.45 14.49
C ASP A 164 9.07 14.26 14.18
N ALA A 165 9.61 14.15 12.98
CA ALA A 165 10.90 14.75 12.61
C ALA A 165 10.92 16.28 12.70
N GLY A 166 9.78 16.96 12.59
CA GLY A 166 9.66 18.40 12.77
C GLY A 166 10.21 18.93 14.09
N LYS A 167 10.23 18.08 15.13
CA LYS A 167 10.77 18.42 16.46
C LYS A 167 12.28 18.73 16.43
N PHE A 168 13.05 18.11 15.53
CA PHE A 168 14.49 18.25 15.46
C PHE A 168 15.02 18.74 14.12
N LEU A 169 14.34 18.55 13.01
CA LEU A 169 14.81 18.92 11.66
C LEU A 169 15.07 20.43 11.53
N LYS A 170 14.27 21.26 12.19
CA LYS A 170 14.52 22.71 12.24
C LYS A 170 15.89 23.00 12.83
N ILE A 171 16.22 22.41 13.98
CA ILE A 171 17.50 22.57 14.67
C ILE A 171 18.65 21.99 13.83
N TYR A 172 18.43 20.88 13.12
CA TYR A 172 19.44 20.27 12.24
C TYR A 172 19.81 21.20 11.08
N LYS A 173 18.81 21.89 10.50
CA LYS A 173 19.05 22.90 9.45
C LYS A 173 19.82 24.12 10.03
N GLU A 174 19.41 24.63 11.18
CA GLU A 174 20.08 25.76 11.84
C GLU A 174 21.54 25.45 12.18
N LYS A 175 21.84 24.22 12.58
CA LYS A 175 23.19 23.76 12.89
C LYS A 175 23.99 23.30 11.67
N GLY A 176 23.41 23.32 10.47
CA GLY A 176 24.07 22.89 9.25
C GLY A 176 24.31 21.38 9.14
N ILE A 177 23.66 20.55 9.98
CA ILE A 177 23.72 19.09 9.93
C ILE A 177 23.05 18.60 8.65
N LEU A 178 21.88 19.15 8.33
CA LEU A 178 21.20 18.97 7.04
C LEU A 178 21.04 20.32 6.35
N LYS A 179 21.28 20.35 5.05
CA LYS A 179 21.09 21.56 4.23
C LYS A 179 19.62 21.84 3.95
N THR A 180 18.85 20.78 3.75
CA THR A 180 17.42 20.81 3.40
C THR A 180 16.68 19.75 4.21
N ASP A 181 15.38 19.91 4.30
CA ASP A 181 14.50 18.87 4.85
C ASP A 181 14.43 17.70 3.84
N PRO A 182 14.78 16.46 4.23
CA PRO A 182 14.78 15.32 3.34
C PRO A 182 13.38 14.89 2.90
N PHE A 183 12.33 15.38 3.56
CA PHE A 183 10.92 15.15 3.15
C PHE A 183 10.42 16.18 2.14
N GLU A 184 11.07 17.35 2.06
CA GLU A 184 10.76 18.38 1.06
C GLU A 184 11.61 18.24 -0.21
N VAL A 185 12.88 17.85 -0.03
CA VAL A 185 13.86 17.71 -1.12
C VAL A 185 14.54 16.37 -1.00
N LEU A 186 14.41 15.54 -2.04
CA LEU A 186 15.01 14.20 -2.08
C LEU A 186 16.51 14.25 -1.76
N ASP A 187 16.93 13.51 -0.76
CA ASP A 187 18.36 13.28 -0.47
C ASP A 187 19.01 12.44 -1.54
N GLN A 188 19.66 13.11 -2.47
CA GLN A 188 20.33 12.45 -3.62
C GLN A 188 21.54 11.60 -3.24
N LYS A 189 22.15 11.86 -2.07
CA LYS A 189 23.36 11.17 -1.63
C LYS A 189 23.09 9.84 -0.94
N GLY A 190 22.00 9.76 -0.21
CA GLY A 190 21.56 8.56 0.50
C GLY A 190 20.38 7.91 -0.22
N VAL A 191 19.17 8.46 -0.04
CA VAL A 191 17.93 7.91 -0.63
C VAL A 191 18.02 7.80 -2.16
N GLY A 192 18.62 8.78 -2.82
CA GLY A 192 18.76 8.80 -4.26
C GLY A 192 19.64 7.66 -4.81
N GLN A 193 20.50 7.04 -3.99
CA GLN A 193 21.24 5.84 -4.41
C GLN A 193 20.36 4.59 -4.43
N LEU A 194 19.32 4.54 -3.60
CA LEU A 194 18.35 3.45 -3.59
C LEU A 194 17.35 3.55 -4.76
N VAL A 195 17.25 4.70 -5.40
CA VAL A 195 16.39 4.94 -6.58
C VAL A 195 17.10 4.61 -7.89
N ARG A 196 18.42 4.53 -7.88
CA ARG A 196 19.27 4.23 -9.07
C ARG A 196 19.46 2.75 -9.30
#